data_828d28d377c9f4d0237106ef6ee2d85a
#
_entry.id   828d28d377c9f4d0237106ef6ee2d85a
#
_cell.length_a   1.000
_cell.length_b   1.000
_cell.length_c   1.000
_cell.angle_alpha   90.00
_cell.angle_beta   90.00
_cell.angle_gamma   90.00
#
_symmetry.space_group_name_H-M   'P 1'
#
loop_
_entity.id
_entity.type
_entity.pdbx_description
1 polymer ?
#
loop_
_entity_poly.entity_id
_entity_poly.type
_entity_poly.pdbx_seq_one_letter_code
_entity_poly.pdbx_strand_id
1 'polypeptide(L)'
;MLKKGFGNFIMNNDKEFLATEPIGKLLLRLAIPTLAAQMINMLYNIIDRIYIGHIPGSGALALTGVGVCMPLIMIISAFAALVGNGGAPRASILMGKKDLDSAENILGNCFTMQIIISVILTLIMFFGNRTFLMAFGASENTIEYAVSYMNIYSLGTIFVQLTLGMNAFITAQGFAKTGMYSVLIGAVINIILDPIFIFACHMGVRGAALATIISQACSCIWVLSFLFGTRSTLRIKKQNLTLKAPVILPCLALGLSLFIMQASESIISVCFNSSLLKYGGDVAVGAMTILTSVMQFAMLPLQGLGQGAQPIMSYNYGAKNTDRVKGTFFLLLKASLTYSIILWGLVMLFPQVFAGIFTSNQALVIFTKKALRVYMAVMFMFGIQISCQMAFNSLGKAISSIVVAVMRKFVLLIPLIYIMPHIFTTDQTMAVYMAEPVADFIAVTFTAILFSVQFKKALAAIRLS
;
A
#
# COMPACT_ATOMS: atom_id res chain seq x y z
N MET A 1 -4.05 22.41 43.09
CA MET A 1 -4.38 20.97 42.85
C MET A 1 -5.46 20.73 41.80
N LEU A 2 -6.47 21.59 41.64
CA LEU A 2 -7.59 21.41 40.68
C LEU A 2 -7.18 21.47 39.19
N LYS A 3 -6.16 22.22 38.75
CA LYS A 3 -5.71 22.27 37.36
C LYS A 3 -4.97 21.01 36.86
N LYS A 4 -4.34 20.21 37.74
CA LYS A 4 -3.70 18.94 37.37
C LYS A 4 -4.70 17.79 37.21
N GLY A 5 -5.81 17.81 37.94
CA GLY A 5 -6.86 16.78 37.85
C GLY A 5 -7.67 16.90 36.56
N PHE A 6 -8.02 18.11 36.13
CA PHE A 6 -8.78 18.35 34.90
C PHE A 6 -7.97 18.05 33.63
N GLY A 7 -6.67 18.38 33.63
CA GLY A 7 -5.78 18.05 32.51
C GLY A 7 -5.60 16.54 32.32
N ASN A 8 -5.50 15.77 33.41
CA ASN A 8 -5.37 14.32 33.34
C ASN A 8 -6.69 13.61 32.95
N PHE A 9 -7.85 14.18 33.33
CA PHE A 9 -9.15 13.64 32.99
C PHE A 9 -9.47 13.84 31.47
N ILE A 10 -9.12 15.00 30.91
CA ILE A 10 -9.28 15.29 29.47
C ILE A 10 -8.26 14.49 28.67
N MET A 11 -7.01 14.34 29.12
CA MET A 11 -5.98 13.55 28.43
C MET A 11 -6.24 12.03 28.48
N ASN A 12 -6.89 11.50 29.53
CA ASN A 12 -7.25 10.07 29.59
C ASN A 12 -8.46 9.74 28.69
N ASN A 13 -9.44 10.62 28.59
CA ASN A 13 -10.58 10.40 27.68
C ASN A 13 -10.19 10.46 26.21
N ASP A 14 -9.19 11.27 25.83
CA ASP A 14 -8.67 11.32 24.45
C ASP A 14 -7.86 10.07 24.05
N LYS A 15 -7.39 9.26 24.98
CA LYS A 15 -6.62 8.04 24.67
C LYS A 15 -7.49 6.79 24.46
N GLU A 16 -8.74 6.78 24.89
CA GLU A 16 -9.66 5.65 24.75
C GLU A 16 -10.72 5.84 23.64
N PHE A 17 -10.60 6.88 22.78
CA PHE A 17 -11.59 7.15 21.74
C PHE A 17 -11.80 5.98 20.75
N LEU A 18 -10.78 5.14 20.54
CA LEU A 18 -10.90 3.92 19.72
C LEU A 18 -11.89 2.91 20.30
N ALA A 19 -12.09 2.92 21.64
CA ALA A 19 -13.05 2.08 22.34
C ALA A 19 -14.42 2.72 22.50
N THR A 20 -14.54 4.05 22.51
CA THR A 20 -15.73 4.76 23.01
C THR A 20 -16.51 5.50 21.94
N GLU A 21 -15.84 6.11 20.94
CA GLU A 21 -16.54 6.86 19.88
C GLU A 21 -17.45 5.94 19.03
N PRO A 22 -18.57 6.46 18.49
CA PRO A 22 -19.42 5.73 17.55
C PRO A 22 -18.62 5.23 16.34
N ILE A 23 -18.76 3.94 15.99
CA ILE A 23 -17.93 3.26 14.96
C ILE A 23 -17.99 3.99 13.63
N GLY A 24 -19.14 4.44 13.17
CA GLY A 24 -19.28 5.11 11.88
C GLY A 24 -18.52 6.43 11.82
N LYS A 25 -18.63 7.26 12.89
CA LYS A 25 -17.89 8.53 12.99
C LYS A 25 -16.39 8.28 13.06
N LEU A 26 -15.98 7.28 13.84
CA LEU A 26 -14.59 6.91 14.03
C LEU A 26 -13.97 6.38 12.73
N LEU A 27 -14.69 5.51 12.01
CA LEU A 27 -14.26 5.00 10.71
C LEU A 27 -14.01 6.16 9.72
N LEU A 28 -14.94 7.10 9.59
CA LEU A 28 -14.75 8.26 8.71
C LEU A 28 -13.61 9.16 9.17
N ARG A 29 -13.48 9.39 10.48
CA ARG A 29 -12.39 10.19 11.06
C ARG A 29 -11.00 9.61 10.74
N LEU A 30 -10.87 8.30 10.60
CA LEU A 30 -9.63 7.62 10.28
C LEU A 30 -9.47 7.35 8.78
N ALA A 31 -10.53 6.97 8.08
CA ALA A 31 -10.48 6.62 6.67
C ALA A 31 -10.29 7.85 5.76
N ILE A 32 -10.90 8.99 6.06
CA ILE A 32 -10.77 10.19 5.22
C ILE A 32 -9.32 10.70 5.16
N PRO A 33 -8.58 10.85 6.28
CA PRO A 33 -7.18 11.24 6.20
C PRO A 33 -6.29 10.21 5.52
N THR A 34 -6.53 8.91 5.71
CA THR A 34 -5.76 7.87 5.02
C THR A 34 -6.02 7.87 3.51
N LEU A 35 -7.26 8.04 3.09
CA LEU A 35 -7.61 8.22 1.69
C LEU A 35 -6.96 9.47 1.10
N ALA A 36 -7.05 10.60 1.80
CA ALA A 36 -6.41 11.85 1.37
C ALA A 36 -4.89 11.68 1.21
N ALA A 37 -4.23 10.98 2.14
CA ALA A 37 -2.80 10.67 2.03
C ALA A 37 -2.48 9.85 0.78
N GLN A 38 -3.29 8.85 0.44
CA GLN A 38 -3.10 8.05 -0.77
C GLN A 38 -3.27 8.89 -2.04
N MET A 39 -4.28 9.75 -2.08
CA MET A 39 -4.50 10.67 -3.21
C MET A 39 -3.37 11.68 -3.36
N ILE A 40 -2.90 12.28 -2.27
CA ILE A 40 -1.76 13.21 -2.27
C ILE A 40 -0.51 12.50 -2.80
N ASN A 41 -0.24 11.30 -2.33
CA ASN A 41 0.88 10.47 -2.76
C ASN A 41 0.83 10.18 -4.26
N MET A 42 -0.34 9.87 -4.79
CA MET A 42 -0.53 9.64 -6.21
C MET A 42 -0.32 10.92 -7.03
N LEU A 43 -0.89 12.04 -6.59
CA LEU A 43 -0.79 13.31 -7.29
C LEU A 43 0.66 13.80 -7.38
N TYR A 44 1.42 13.76 -6.28
CA TYR A 44 2.80 14.19 -6.34
C TYR A 44 3.66 13.30 -7.25
N ASN A 45 3.42 11.99 -7.27
CA ASN A 45 4.12 11.09 -8.20
C ASN A 45 3.83 11.42 -9.68
N ILE A 46 2.62 11.87 -9.99
CA ILE A 46 2.26 12.33 -11.34
C ILE A 46 2.99 13.63 -11.67
N ILE A 47 3.02 14.58 -10.74
CA ILE A 47 3.68 15.89 -10.91
C ILE A 47 5.19 15.71 -11.10
N ASP A 48 5.84 14.88 -10.29
CA ASP A 48 7.26 14.55 -10.43
C ASP A 48 7.59 13.99 -11.84
N ARG A 49 6.77 13.08 -12.33
CA ARG A 49 6.92 12.55 -13.70
C ARG A 49 6.73 13.60 -14.79
N ILE A 50 5.80 14.54 -14.58
CA ILE A 50 5.61 15.67 -15.50
C ILE A 50 6.89 16.51 -15.55
N TYR A 51 7.48 16.87 -14.43
CA TYR A 51 8.73 17.62 -14.38
C TYR A 51 9.89 16.88 -15.06
N ILE A 52 10.06 15.59 -14.77
CA ILE A 52 11.09 14.75 -15.39
C ILE A 52 10.91 14.68 -16.92
N GLY A 53 9.66 14.52 -17.38
CA GLY A 53 9.34 14.46 -18.81
C GLY A 53 9.62 15.77 -19.56
N HIS A 54 9.70 16.90 -18.85
CA HIS A 54 9.98 18.22 -19.43
C HIS A 54 11.46 18.65 -19.32
N ILE A 55 12.35 17.75 -18.92
CA ILE A 55 13.80 18.02 -18.92
C ILE A 55 14.27 18.34 -20.35
N PRO A 56 14.90 19.52 -20.60
CA PRO A 56 15.31 19.90 -21.95
C PRO A 56 16.27 18.90 -22.57
N GLY A 57 15.98 18.49 -23.80
CA GLY A 57 16.83 17.61 -24.63
C GLY A 57 16.79 16.11 -24.23
N SER A 58 16.37 15.74 -23.04
CA SER A 58 16.42 14.35 -22.56
C SER A 58 15.17 13.86 -21.84
N GLY A 59 14.11 14.65 -21.78
CA GLY A 59 12.94 14.37 -20.95
C GLY A 59 12.28 13.00 -21.20
N ALA A 60 12.13 12.59 -22.47
CA ALA A 60 11.56 11.29 -22.82
C ALA A 60 12.42 10.11 -22.33
N LEU A 61 13.74 10.18 -22.53
CA LEU A 61 14.69 9.15 -22.07
C LEU A 61 14.80 9.13 -20.55
N ALA A 62 14.80 10.32 -19.94
CA ALA A 62 14.82 10.48 -18.48
C ALA A 62 13.56 9.87 -17.84
N LEU A 63 12.37 10.19 -18.38
CA LEU A 63 11.09 9.65 -17.90
C LEU A 63 11.04 8.13 -18.03
N THR A 64 11.52 7.58 -19.15
CA THR A 64 11.61 6.14 -19.37
C THR A 64 12.59 5.51 -18.38
N GLY A 65 13.77 6.10 -18.19
CA GLY A 65 14.77 5.62 -17.23
C GLY A 65 14.26 5.59 -15.79
N VAL A 66 13.59 6.66 -15.34
CA VAL A 66 12.96 6.70 -14.01
C VAL A 66 11.80 5.70 -13.92
N GLY A 67 11.05 5.50 -15.01
CA GLY A 67 10.00 4.48 -15.07
C GLY A 67 10.51 3.07 -14.78
N VAL A 68 11.70 2.72 -15.27
CA VAL A 68 12.35 1.42 -14.99
C VAL A 68 12.79 1.29 -13.51
N CYS A 69 12.96 2.39 -12.78
CA CYS A 69 13.27 2.36 -11.35
C CYS A 69 12.05 1.97 -10.49
N MET A 70 10.82 2.11 -11.01
CA MET A 70 9.60 1.90 -10.23
C MET A 70 9.47 0.53 -9.57
N PRO A 71 9.77 -0.60 -10.23
CA PRO A 71 9.75 -1.91 -9.58
C PRO A 71 10.68 -2.00 -8.37
N LEU A 72 11.87 -1.41 -8.44
CA LEU A 72 12.82 -1.39 -7.33
C LEU A 72 12.30 -0.53 -6.16
N ILE A 73 11.72 0.64 -6.47
CA ILE A 73 11.09 1.52 -5.48
C ILE A 73 9.91 0.82 -4.80
N MET A 74 9.10 0.05 -5.55
CA MET A 74 8.01 -0.75 -4.99
C MET A 74 8.52 -1.86 -4.06
N ILE A 75 9.63 -2.51 -4.40
CA ILE A 75 10.27 -3.50 -3.53
C ILE A 75 10.74 -2.84 -2.22
N ILE A 76 11.39 -1.69 -2.28
CA ILE A 76 11.79 -0.92 -1.10
C ILE A 76 10.56 -0.62 -0.23
N SER A 77 9.48 -0.13 -0.82
CA SER A 77 8.23 0.16 -0.11
C SER A 77 7.57 -1.09 0.49
N ALA A 78 7.68 -2.24 -0.20
CA ALA A 78 7.17 -3.52 0.30
C ALA A 78 7.89 -3.97 1.59
N PHE A 79 9.21 -3.74 1.69
CA PHE A 79 9.95 -4.00 2.93
C PHE A 79 9.55 -3.07 4.07
N ALA A 80 9.23 -1.80 3.78
CA ALA A 80 8.68 -0.91 4.79
C ALA A 80 7.31 -1.40 5.30
N ALA A 81 6.45 -1.85 4.37
CA ALA A 81 5.15 -2.44 4.71
C ALA A 81 5.27 -3.75 5.51
N LEU A 82 6.26 -4.59 5.18
CA LEU A 82 6.55 -5.84 5.89
C LEU A 82 6.69 -5.60 7.40
N VAL A 83 7.47 -4.62 7.78
CA VAL A 83 7.75 -4.32 9.19
C VAL A 83 6.67 -3.43 9.80
N GLY A 84 6.32 -2.32 9.13
CA GLY A 84 5.38 -1.32 9.64
C GLY A 84 3.96 -1.85 9.77
N ASN A 85 3.40 -2.37 8.67
CA ASN A 85 2.04 -2.89 8.65
C ASN A 85 1.90 -4.27 9.33
N GLY A 86 3.00 -4.97 9.60
CA GLY A 86 2.98 -6.16 10.43
C GLY A 86 3.04 -5.85 11.93
N GLY A 87 3.85 -4.87 12.33
CA GLY A 87 4.01 -4.45 13.72
C GLY A 87 2.86 -3.60 14.25
N ALA A 88 2.36 -2.66 13.47
CA ALA A 88 1.36 -1.69 13.87
C ALA A 88 0.04 -2.31 14.40
N PRO A 89 -0.60 -3.30 13.72
CA PRO A 89 -1.79 -3.95 14.24
C PRO A 89 -1.53 -4.70 15.56
N ARG A 90 -0.37 -5.34 15.69
CA ARG A 90 0.02 -6.05 16.92
C ARG A 90 0.21 -5.09 18.09
N ALA A 91 0.85 -3.94 17.85
CA ALA A 91 0.97 -2.89 18.85
C ALA A 91 -0.42 -2.36 19.25
N SER A 92 -1.33 -2.16 18.30
CA SER A 92 -2.70 -1.71 18.57
C SER A 92 -3.50 -2.73 19.39
N ILE A 93 -3.33 -4.04 19.15
CA ILE A 93 -3.93 -5.10 19.99
C ILE A 93 -3.41 -5.00 21.43
N LEU A 94 -2.10 -4.80 21.63
CA LEU A 94 -1.53 -4.65 22.97
C LEU A 94 -1.98 -3.35 23.66
N MET A 95 -2.16 -2.27 22.91
CA MET A 95 -2.78 -1.04 23.43
C MET A 95 -4.19 -1.32 23.95
N GLY A 96 -4.99 -2.09 23.22
CA GLY A 96 -6.33 -2.51 23.64
C GLY A 96 -6.32 -3.36 24.90
N LYS A 97 -5.28 -4.18 25.10
CA LYS A 97 -5.03 -4.94 26.34
C LYS A 97 -4.50 -4.08 27.48
N LYS A 98 -4.25 -2.79 27.27
CA LYS A 98 -3.59 -1.84 28.20
C LYS A 98 -2.14 -2.21 28.54
N ASP A 99 -1.51 -3.06 27.74
CA ASP A 99 -0.09 -3.43 27.85
C ASP A 99 0.75 -2.51 26.94
N LEU A 100 0.95 -1.28 27.40
CA LEU A 100 1.69 -0.26 26.66
C LEU A 100 3.18 -0.57 26.56
N ASP A 101 3.77 -1.21 27.56
CA ASP A 101 5.19 -1.54 27.57
C ASP A 101 5.53 -2.56 26.47
N SER A 102 4.71 -3.61 26.33
CA SER A 102 4.87 -4.57 25.23
C SER A 102 4.58 -3.93 23.87
N ALA A 103 3.61 -3.02 23.77
CA ALA A 103 3.32 -2.29 22.54
C ALA A 103 4.49 -1.38 22.11
N GLU A 104 5.10 -0.64 23.06
CA GLU A 104 6.31 0.16 22.83
C GLU A 104 7.53 -0.70 22.47
N ASN A 105 7.62 -1.91 23.04
CA ASN A 105 8.67 -2.85 22.68
C ASN A 105 8.55 -3.33 21.22
N ILE A 106 7.32 -3.57 20.72
CA ILE A 106 7.08 -3.83 19.30
C ILE A 106 7.51 -2.64 18.45
N LEU A 107 7.11 -1.41 18.81
CA LEU A 107 7.48 -0.22 18.07
C LEU A 107 9.01 -0.05 18.00
N GLY A 108 9.73 -0.21 19.11
CA GLY A 108 11.18 -0.10 19.16
C GLY A 108 11.90 -1.16 18.34
N ASN A 109 11.44 -2.42 18.42
CA ASN A 109 11.98 -3.51 17.60
C ASN A 109 11.73 -3.31 16.11
N CYS A 110 10.54 -2.85 15.72
CA CYS A 110 10.22 -2.53 14.33
C CYS A 110 11.05 -1.34 13.82
N PHE A 111 11.26 -0.30 14.64
CA PHE A 111 12.13 0.82 14.30
C PHE A 111 13.57 0.37 14.01
N THR A 112 14.16 -0.45 14.89
CA THR A 112 15.50 -1.01 14.68
C THR A 112 15.56 -1.90 13.44
N MET A 113 14.54 -2.76 13.21
CA MET A 113 14.48 -3.61 12.03
C MET A 113 14.40 -2.77 10.74
N GLN A 114 13.63 -1.67 10.72
CA GLN A 114 13.58 -0.76 9.58
C GLN A 114 14.95 -0.15 9.26
N ILE A 115 15.71 0.24 10.27
CA ILE A 115 17.08 0.75 10.08
C ILE A 115 17.98 -0.35 9.48
N ILE A 116 17.95 -1.57 10.01
CA ILE A 116 18.75 -2.68 9.50
C ILE A 116 18.40 -2.97 8.04
N ILE A 117 17.11 -3.12 7.73
CA ILE A 117 16.63 -3.36 6.37
C ILE A 117 17.04 -2.21 5.45
N SER A 118 16.93 -0.96 5.89
CA SER A 118 17.29 0.19 5.08
C SER A 118 18.78 0.19 4.70
N VAL A 119 19.66 -0.15 5.65
CA VAL A 119 21.10 -0.26 5.38
C VAL A 119 21.38 -1.39 4.38
N ILE A 120 20.79 -2.56 4.58
CA ILE A 120 20.94 -3.71 3.66
C ILE A 120 20.44 -3.34 2.26
N LEU A 121 19.24 -2.74 2.15
CA LEU A 121 18.68 -2.33 0.87
C LEU A 121 19.52 -1.23 0.21
N THR A 122 20.02 -0.26 0.97
CA THR A 122 20.93 0.77 0.45
C THR A 122 22.16 0.14 -0.17
N LEU A 123 22.82 -0.81 0.51
CA LEU A 123 24.00 -1.48 -0.02
C LEU A 123 23.67 -2.30 -1.27
N ILE A 124 22.62 -3.11 -1.23
CA ILE A 124 22.19 -3.92 -2.37
C ILE A 124 21.84 -3.04 -3.57
N MET A 125 21.06 -1.99 -3.36
CA MET A 125 20.62 -1.10 -4.45
C MET A 125 21.74 -0.22 -4.96
N PHE A 126 22.64 0.27 -4.10
CA PHE A 126 23.75 1.12 -4.53
C PHE A 126 24.77 0.37 -5.39
N PHE A 127 25.14 -0.84 -5.00
CA PHE A 127 26.13 -1.64 -5.73
C PHE A 127 25.52 -2.49 -6.86
N GLY A 128 24.25 -2.87 -6.76
CA GLY A 128 23.57 -3.77 -7.70
C GLY A 128 22.61 -3.10 -8.68
N ASN A 129 22.35 -1.79 -8.56
CA ASN A 129 21.27 -1.13 -9.29
C ASN A 129 21.37 -1.29 -10.83
N ARG A 130 22.55 -1.18 -11.42
CA ARG A 130 22.73 -1.33 -12.86
C ARG A 130 22.28 -2.71 -13.35
N THR A 131 22.66 -3.76 -12.63
CA THR A 131 22.27 -5.14 -12.95
C THR A 131 20.75 -5.32 -12.83
N PHE A 132 20.16 -4.84 -11.73
CA PHE A 132 18.71 -4.93 -11.53
C PHE A 132 17.95 -4.10 -12.57
N LEU A 133 18.37 -2.87 -12.85
CA LEU A 133 17.71 -2.00 -13.84
C LEU A 133 17.74 -2.60 -15.24
N MET A 134 18.87 -3.19 -15.65
CA MET A 134 18.94 -3.92 -16.91
C MET A 134 18.00 -5.13 -16.93
N ALA A 135 17.92 -5.88 -15.83
CA ALA A 135 17.00 -7.02 -15.70
C ALA A 135 15.52 -6.58 -15.75
N PHE A 136 15.20 -5.37 -15.27
CA PHE A 136 13.85 -4.79 -15.32
C PHE A 136 13.54 -4.03 -16.61
N GLY A 137 14.43 -4.06 -17.61
CA GLY A 137 14.13 -3.58 -18.96
C GLY A 137 14.72 -2.21 -19.31
N ALA A 138 15.74 -1.73 -18.59
CA ALA A 138 16.51 -0.58 -19.04
C ALA A 138 17.24 -0.89 -20.34
N SER A 139 17.25 0.05 -21.28
CA SER A 139 18.04 0.00 -22.50
C SER A 139 19.37 0.74 -22.31
N GLU A 140 20.31 0.54 -23.24
CA GLU A 140 21.58 1.28 -23.23
C GLU A 140 21.39 2.80 -23.24
N ASN A 141 20.31 3.29 -23.85
CA ASN A 141 19.98 4.72 -23.89
C ASN A 141 19.36 5.26 -22.59
N THR A 142 18.74 4.42 -21.80
CA THR A 142 18.01 4.84 -20.60
C THR A 142 18.70 4.48 -19.30
N ILE A 143 19.65 3.54 -19.33
CA ILE A 143 20.33 3.01 -18.14
C ILE A 143 21.07 4.09 -17.33
N GLU A 144 21.71 5.03 -17.98
CA GLU A 144 22.46 6.09 -17.28
C GLU A 144 21.54 7.04 -16.51
N TYR A 145 20.35 7.33 -17.03
CA TYR A 145 19.32 8.11 -16.30
C TYR A 145 18.80 7.32 -15.11
N ALA A 146 18.50 6.04 -15.30
CA ALA A 146 17.99 5.16 -14.26
C ALA A 146 19.02 4.97 -13.14
N VAL A 147 20.28 4.69 -13.45
CA VAL A 147 21.38 4.55 -12.47
C VAL A 147 21.62 5.86 -11.74
N SER A 148 21.62 7.00 -12.44
CA SER A 148 21.81 8.32 -11.83
C SER A 148 20.70 8.63 -10.80
N TYR A 149 19.45 8.26 -11.09
CA TYR A 149 18.33 8.38 -10.16
C TYR A 149 18.48 7.44 -8.97
N MET A 150 18.70 6.13 -9.25
CA MET A 150 18.76 5.11 -8.20
C MET A 150 19.94 5.26 -7.25
N ASN A 151 21.09 5.73 -7.72
CA ASN A 151 22.24 6.00 -6.85
C ASN A 151 21.90 6.99 -5.75
N ILE A 152 21.23 8.07 -6.10
CA ILE A 152 20.80 9.09 -5.12
C ILE A 152 19.64 8.54 -4.28
N TYR A 153 18.62 7.94 -4.90
CA TYR A 153 17.46 7.38 -4.20
C TYR A 153 17.86 6.31 -3.17
N SER A 154 18.85 5.46 -3.51
CA SER A 154 19.35 4.41 -2.60
C SER A 154 19.91 4.98 -1.30
N LEU A 155 20.62 6.11 -1.34
CA LEU A 155 21.13 6.79 -0.14
C LEU A 155 19.99 7.30 0.77
N GLY A 156 18.85 7.63 0.17
CA GLY A 156 17.65 8.06 0.90
C GLY A 156 16.73 6.95 1.37
N THR A 157 17.04 5.69 1.08
CA THR A 157 16.18 4.53 1.43
C THR A 157 15.82 4.50 2.92
N ILE A 158 16.73 4.94 3.81
CA ILE A 158 16.46 5.02 5.25
C ILE A 158 15.28 5.94 5.58
N PHE A 159 15.19 7.09 4.92
CA PHE A 159 14.08 8.03 5.13
C PHE A 159 12.75 7.44 4.63
N VAL A 160 12.78 6.79 3.47
CA VAL A 160 11.60 6.10 2.91
C VAL A 160 11.12 4.98 3.85
N GLN A 161 12.03 4.12 4.29
CA GLN A 161 11.72 3.02 5.19
C GLN A 161 11.13 3.51 6.52
N LEU A 162 11.76 4.48 7.16
CA LEU A 162 11.29 5.04 8.42
C LEU A 162 9.98 5.81 8.26
N THR A 163 9.82 6.59 7.19
CA THR A 163 8.57 7.32 6.94
C THR A 163 7.41 6.36 6.78
N LEU A 164 7.50 5.40 5.85
CA LEU A 164 6.40 4.48 5.56
C LEU A 164 6.14 3.52 6.72
N GLY A 165 7.20 2.90 7.26
CA GLY A 165 7.07 1.90 8.30
C GLY A 165 6.59 2.48 9.64
N MET A 166 7.10 3.64 10.03
CA MET A 166 6.73 4.25 11.31
C MET A 166 5.39 5.00 11.23
N ASN A 167 4.99 5.50 10.05
CA ASN A 167 3.68 6.12 9.86
C ASN A 167 2.53 5.13 10.12
N ALA A 168 2.74 3.84 9.86
CA ALA A 168 1.78 2.79 10.19
C ALA A 168 1.46 2.76 11.70
N PHE A 169 2.46 2.97 12.57
CA PHE A 169 2.26 3.04 14.02
C PHE A 169 1.52 4.31 14.46
N ILE A 170 1.70 5.44 13.76
CA ILE A 170 0.93 6.66 14.03
C ILE A 170 -0.55 6.41 13.74
N THR A 171 -0.84 5.81 12.59
CA THR A 171 -2.21 5.48 12.18
C THR A 171 -2.85 4.44 13.10
N ALA A 172 -2.09 3.42 13.53
CA ALA A 172 -2.55 2.37 14.44
C ALA A 172 -2.93 2.89 15.83
N GLN A 173 -2.35 4.02 16.25
CA GLN A 173 -2.74 4.73 17.47
C GLN A 173 -4.00 5.60 17.27
N GLY A 174 -4.56 5.67 16.06
CA GLY A 174 -5.72 6.50 15.72
C GLY A 174 -5.38 7.94 15.28
N PHE A 175 -4.09 8.29 15.12
CA PHE A 175 -3.66 9.62 14.69
C PHE A 175 -3.54 9.73 13.16
N ALA A 176 -4.56 9.26 12.41
CA ALA A 176 -4.54 9.24 10.95
C ALA A 176 -4.29 10.61 10.31
N LYS A 177 -4.77 11.71 10.91
CA LYS A 177 -4.46 13.08 10.44
C LYS A 177 -2.98 13.41 10.53
N THR A 178 -2.30 13.00 11.61
CA THR A 178 -0.85 13.20 11.78
C THR A 178 -0.08 12.40 10.73
N GLY A 179 -0.52 11.18 10.44
CA GLY A 179 0.00 10.35 9.36
C GLY A 179 -0.19 11.00 7.98
N MET A 180 -1.36 11.56 7.70
CA MET A 180 -1.63 12.29 6.46
C MET A 180 -0.71 13.52 6.32
N TYR A 181 -0.48 14.25 7.40
CA TYR A 181 0.41 15.43 7.34
C TYR A 181 1.85 15.05 6.97
N SER A 182 2.36 13.87 7.36
CA SER A 182 3.69 13.43 6.91
C SER A 182 3.77 13.32 5.39
N VAL A 183 2.73 12.76 4.76
CA VAL A 183 2.64 12.63 3.30
C VAL A 183 2.49 13.99 2.64
N LEU A 184 1.65 14.87 3.20
CA LEU A 184 1.43 16.22 2.68
C LEU A 184 2.72 17.06 2.73
N ILE A 185 3.47 17.02 3.84
CA ILE A 185 4.76 17.71 3.98
C ILE A 185 5.73 17.23 2.90
N GLY A 186 5.89 15.91 2.73
CA GLY A 186 6.73 15.34 1.70
C GLY A 186 6.32 15.79 0.29
N ALA A 187 5.03 15.70 -0.03
CA ALA A 187 4.51 16.08 -1.33
C ALA A 187 4.73 17.58 -1.66
N VAL A 188 4.42 18.46 -0.72
CA VAL A 188 4.61 19.91 -0.91
C VAL A 188 6.08 20.25 -1.11
N ILE A 189 6.97 19.70 -0.28
CA ILE A 189 8.42 19.95 -0.38
C ILE A 189 8.95 19.39 -1.72
N ASN A 190 8.53 18.21 -2.13
CA ASN A 190 8.94 17.60 -3.40
C ASN A 190 8.51 18.48 -4.59
N ILE A 191 7.24 18.87 -4.67
CA ILE A 191 6.70 19.72 -5.75
C ILE A 191 7.44 21.07 -5.85
N ILE A 192 7.89 21.62 -4.72
CA ILE A 192 8.66 22.87 -4.70
C ILE A 192 10.13 22.65 -5.11
N LEU A 193 10.77 21.58 -4.63
CA LEU A 193 12.19 21.32 -4.87
C LEU A 193 12.46 20.75 -6.26
N ASP A 194 11.55 19.99 -6.86
CA ASP A 194 11.70 19.42 -8.19
C ASP A 194 12.06 20.47 -9.24
N PRO A 195 11.27 21.54 -9.47
CA PRO A 195 11.61 22.53 -10.47
C PRO A 195 12.91 23.29 -10.15
N ILE A 196 13.25 23.46 -8.87
CA ILE A 196 14.49 24.12 -8.45
C ILE A 196 15.69 23.26 -8.83
N PHE A 197 15.70 21.99 -8.46
CA PHE A 197 16.86 21.14 -8.72
C PHE A 197 16.93 20.66 -10.17
N ILE A 198 15.78 20.34 -10.78
CA ILE A 198 15.74 19.87 -12.16
C ILE A 198 16.13 20.98 -13.14
N PHE A 199 15.52 22.16 -13.02
CA PHE A 199 15.64 23.23 -14.00
C PHE A 199 16.58 24.35 -13.56
N ALA A 200 16.38 24.95 -12.37
CA ALA A 200 17.21 26.09 -11.95
C ALA A 200 18.65 25.68 -11.61
N CYS A 201 18.86 24.52 -11.00
CA CYS A 201 20.20 23.97 -10.71
C CYS A 201 20.76 23.10 -11.84
N HIS A 202 19.99 22.88 -12.92
CA HIS A 202 20.39 22.06 -14.09
C HIS A 202 20.82 20.64 -13.75
N MET A 203 20.30 20.06 -12.66
CA MET A 203 20.66 18.71 -12.21
C MET A 203 19.91 17.60 -12.95
N GLY A 204 18.84 17.91 -13.69
CA GLY A 204 18.03 16.94 -14.43
C GLY A 204 17.49 15.83 -13.52
N VAL A 205 17.65 14.58 -13.94
CA VAL A 205 17.15 13.40 -13.18
C VAL A 205 17.76 13.28 -11.78
N ARG A 206 19.01 13.70 -11.60
CA ARG A 206 19.65 13.73 -10.27
C ARG A 206 18.95 14.71 -9.34
N GLY A 207 18.48 15.83 -9.90
CA GLY A 207 17.70 16.82 -9.16
C GLY A 207 16.37 16.26 -8.65
N ALA A 208 15.64 15.54 -9.48
CA ALA A 208 14.40 14.86 -9.08
C ALA A 208 14.63 13.84 -7.94
N ALA A 209 15.67 13.01 -8.06
CA ALA A 209 16.02 12.06 -6.99
C ALA A 209 16.38 12.78 -5.68
N LEU A 210 17.16 13.86 -5.76
CA LEU A 210 17.56 14.64 -4.59
C LEU A 210 16.36 15.31 -3.92
N ALA A 211 15.45 15.91 -4.69
CA ALA A 211 14.22 16.49 -4.19
C ALA A 211 13.35 15.45 -3.47
N THR A 212 13.22 14.25 -4.05
CA THR A 212 12.51 13.13 -3.44
C THR A 212 13.13 12.73 -2.09
N ILE A 213 14.45 12.60 -2.00
CA ILE A 213 15.11 12.23 -0.74
C ILE A 213 14.94 13.31 0.34
N ILE A 214 15.12 14.57 -0.01
CA ILE A 214 14.95 15.68 0.95
C ILE A 214 13.51 15.72 1.46
N SER A 215 12.54 15.57 0.57
CA SER A 215 11.13 15.53 0.93
C SER A 215 10.81 14.35 1.87
N GLN A 216 11.37 13.17 1.59
CA GLN A 216 11.23 12.00 2.47
C GLN A 216 11.94 12.19 3.81
N ALA A 217 13.09 12.86 3.83
CA ALA A 217 13.77 13.21 5.08
C ALA A 217 12.92 14.14 5.96
N CYS A 218 12.29 15.16 5.37
CA CYS A 218 11.37 16.05 6.10
C CYS A 218 10.15 15.30 6.64
N SER A 219 9.57 14.42 5.84
CA SER A 219 8.48 13.52 6.29
C SER A 219 8.93 12.61 7.42
N CYS A 220 10.13 12.05 7.33
CA CYS A 220 10.74 11.20 8.36
C CYS A 220 10.94 11.97 9.68
N ILE A 221 11.46 13.19 9.62
CA ILE A 221 11.61 14.06 10.80
C ILE A 221 10.24 14.30 11.46
N TRP A 222 9.20 14.57 10.69
CA TRP A 222 7.84 14.75 11.22
C TRP A 222 7.34 13.50 11.95
N VAL A 223 7.44 12.32 11.29
CA VAL A 223 7.01 11.03 11.85
C VAL A 223 7.77 10.71 13.13
N LEU A 224 9.09 10.84 13.12
CA LEU A 224 9.95 10.55 14.28
C LEU A 224 9.72 11.55 15.42
N SER A 225 9.58 12.86 15.11
CA SER A 225 9.27 13.87 16.11
C SER A 225 7.97 13.57 16.85
N PHE A 226 6.97 13.04 16.15
CA PHE A 226 5.72 12.61 16.78
C PHE A 226 5.94 11.39 17.69
N LEU A 227 6.63 10.34 17.21
CA LEU A 227 6.85 9.09 17.95
C LEU A 227 7.82 9.22 19.13
N PHE A 228 8.74 10.16 19.09
CA PHE A 228 9.58 10.52 20.25
C PHE A 228 8.86 11.50 21.20
N GLY A 229 7.84 12.20 20.71
CA GLY A 229 7.15 13.26 21.41
C GLY A 229 6.16 12.76 22.47
N THR A 230 5.68 13.70 23.29
CA THR A 230 4.73 13.42 24.37
C THR A 230 3.28 13.24 23.91
N ARG A 231 2.97 13.62 22.67
CA ARG A 231 1.62 13.49 22.06
C ARG A 231 1.31 12.05 21.62
N SER A 232 2.34 11.26 21.33
CA SER A 232 2.20 9.86 20.95
C SER A 232 1.85 9.00 22.18
N THR A 233 0.92 8.06 22.00
CA THR A 233 0.59 7.06 23.04
C THR A 233 1.72 6.06 23.19
N LEU A 234 2.26 5.57 22.07
CA LEU A 234 3.43 4.70 22.02
C LEU A 234 4.66 5.52 21.66
N ARG A 235 5.73 5.38 22.41
CA ARG A 235 6.97 6.14 22.21
C ARG A 235 8.14 5.22 21.90
N ILE A 236 9.03 5.72 21.04
CA ILE A 236 10.32 5.07 20.81
C ILE A 236 11.21 5.36 22.04
N LYS A 237 11.52 4.31 22.80
CA LYS A 237 12.38 4.37 23.99
C LYS A 237 13.68 3.62 23.73
N LYS A 238 14.82 4.14 24.21
CA LYS A 238 16.15 3.53 24.01
C LYS A 238 16.20 2.07 24.48
N GLN A 239 15.55 1.76 25.60
CA GLN A 239 15.51 0.40 26.18
C GLN A 239 14.82 -0.64 25.26
N ASN A 240 13.99 -0.19 24.31
CA ASN A 240 13.20 -1.05 23.41
C ASN A 240 13.85 -1.22 22.03
N LEU A 241 15.03 -0.64 21.79
CA LEU A 241 15.72 -0.69 20.51
C LEU A 241 16.47 -2.02 20.29
N THR A 242 16.72 -2.78 21.36
CA THR A 242 17.37 -4.10 21.21
C THR A 242 16.46 -5.07 20.49
N LEU A 243 16.93 -5.59 19.34
CA LEU A 243 16.17 -6.52 18.52
C LEU A 243 15.95 -7.85 19.26
N LYS A 244 14.70 -8.24 19.41
CA LYS A 244 14.29 -9.50 20.07
C LYS A 244 13.51 -10.35 19.09
N ALA A 245 14.04 -11.52 18.70
CA ALA A 245 13.40 -12.43 17.76
C ALA A 245 11.94 -12.77 18.13
N PRO A 246 11.59 -13.08 19.40
CA PRO A 246 10.21 -13.37 19.78
C PRO A 246 9.23 -12.19 19.57
N VAL A 247 9.74 -10.96 19.51
CA VAL A 247 8.94 -9.74 19.29
C VAL A 247 8.79 -9.46 17.80
N ILE A 248 9.89 -9.53 17.04
CA ILE A 248 9.90 -9.09 15.64
C ILE A 248 9.37 -10.17 14.68
N LEU A 249 9.65 -11.45 14.89
CA LEU A 249 9.22 -12.51 13.97
C LEU A 249 7.71 -12.58 13.78
N PRO A 250 6.86 -12.48 14.81
CA PRO A 250 5.42 -12.43 14.61
C PRO A 250 4.93 -11.17 13.87
N CYS A 251 5.67 -10.05 13.96
CA CYS A 251 5.38 -8.85 13.19
C CYS A 251 5.72 -9.07 11.71
N LEU A 252 6.90 -9.60 11.41
CA LEU A 252 7.29 -9.94 10.04
C LEU A 252 6.34 -10.97 9.42
N ALA A 253 5.93 -11.98 10.18
CA ALA A 253 4.96 -12.98 9.71
C ALA A 253 3.62 -12.33 9.31
N LEU A 254 3.11 -11.35 10.10
CA LEU A 254 1.87 -10.66 9.76
C LEU A 254 2.03 -9.73 8.56
N GLY A 255 3.17 -9.03 8.46
CA GLY A 255 3.45 -8.12 7.33
C GLY A 255 3.78 -8.85 6.04
N LEU A 256 4.17 -10.13 6.09
CA LEU A 256 4.57 -10.91 4.92
C LEU A 256 3.45 -11.00 3.87
N SER A 257 2.19 -11.03 4.26
CA SER A 257 1.08 -11.04 3.32
C SER A 257 1.02 -9.77 2.46
N LEU A 258 1.22 -8.60 3.05
CA LEU A 258 1.25 -7.32 2.35
C LEU A 258 2.53 -7.17 1.51
N PHE A 259 3.65 -7.65 2.02
CA PHE A 259 4.89 -7.74 1.24
C PHE A 259 4.69 -8.58 -0.02
N ILE A 260 4.12 -9.78 0.10
CA ILE A 260 3.83 -10.67 -1.03
C ILE A 260 2.91 -9.97 -2.03
N MET A 261 1.85 -9.31 -1.55
CA MET A 261 0.92 -8.60 -2.42
C MET A 261 1.60 -7.48 -3.22
N GLN A 262 2.44 -6.67 -2.59
CA GLN A 262 3.13 -5.57 -3.27
C GLN A 262 4.27 -6.06 -4.18
N ALA A 263 5.09 -6.98 -3.70
CA ALA A 263 6.23 -7.50 -4.48
C ALA A 263 5.78 -8.32 -5.70
N SER A 264 4.64 -9.01 -5.61
CA SER A 264 4.10 -9.80 -6.73
C SER A 264 3.56 -8.95 -7.89
N GLU A 265 3.20 -7.68 -7.66
CA GLU A 265 2.61 -6.83 -8.73
C GLU A 265 3.58 -6.68 -9.93
N SER A 266 4.88 -6.53 -9.68
CA SER A 266 5.88 -6.44 -10.75
C SER A 266 5.98 -7.74 -11.56
N ILE A 267 5.94 -8.89 -10.88
CA ILE A 267 5.98 -10.22 -11.54
C ILE A 267 4.73 -10.41 -12.39
N ILE A 268 3.57 -10.10 -11.83
CA ILE A 268 2.28 -10.24 -12.52
C ILE A 268 2.22 -9.34 -13.75
N SER A 269 2.71 -8.10 -13.65
CA SER A 269 2.79 -7.18 -14.79
C SER A 269 3.63 -7.75 -15.92
N VAL A 270 4.77 -8.35 -15.61
CA VAL A 270 5.63 -9.02 -16.62
C VAL A 270 4.88 -10.22 -17.25
N CYS A 271 4.20 -11.04 -16.44
CA CYS A 271 3.43 -12.19 -16.95
C CYS A 271 2.30 -11.75 -17.89
N PHE A 272 1.53 -10.72 -17.51
CA PHE A 272 0.48 -10.18 -18.36
C PHE A 272 1.05 -9.58 -19.65
N ASN A 273 2.06 -8.72 -19.58
CA ASN A 273 2.63 -8.07 -20.74
C ASN A 273 3.22 -9.08 -21.70
N SER A 274 3.95 -10.08 -21.21
CA SER A 274 4.53 -11.16 -22.02
C SER A 274 3.42 -11.95 -22.76
N SER A 275 2.36 -12.35 -22.06
CA SER A 275 1.27 -13.11 -22.63
C SER A 275 0.44 -12.26 -23.62
N LEU A 276 0.13 -11.00 -23.25
CA LEU A 276 -0.63 -10.09 -24.11
C LEU A 276 0.14 -9.69 -25.38
N LEU A 277 1.46 -9.47 -25.27
CA LEU A 277 2.29 -9.20 -26.44
C LEU A 277 2.24 -10.38 -27.43
N LYS A 278 2.30 -11.61 -26.93
CA LYS A 278 2.24 -12.82 -27.75
C LYS A 278 0.93 -12.99 -28.51
N TYR A 279 -0.21 -12.72 -27.88
CA TYR A 279 -1.52 -13.01 -28.42
C TYR A 279 -2.28 -11.80 -28.98
N GLY A 280 -1.96 -10.58 -28.54
CA GLY A 280 -2.68 -9.36 -28.91
C GLY A 280 -1.80 -8.18 -29.36
N GLY A 281 -0.47 -8.37 -29.32
CA GLY A 281 0.47 -7.33 -29.74
C GLY A 281 0.45 -6.06 -28.88
N ASP A 282 1.01 -4.98 -29.41
CA ASP A 282 1.19 -3.72 -28.70
C ASP A 282 -0.13 -3.06 -28.24
N VAL A 283 -1.21 -3.25 -29.01
CA VAL A 283 -2.53 -2.71 -28.67
C VAL A 283 -3.05 -3.34 -27.36
N ALA A 284 -2.86 -4.64 -27.19
CA ALA A 284 -3.26 -5.32 -25.96
C ALA A 284 -2.41 -4.88 -24.75
N VAL A 285 -1.10 -4.74 -24.91
CA VAL A 285 -0.22 -4.23 -23.85
C VAL A 285 -0.59 -2.78 -23.49
N GLY A 286 -0.88 -1.94 -24.50
CA GLY A 286 -1.34 -0.57 -24.29
C GLY A 286 -2.67 -0.51 -23.55
N ALA A 287 -3.62 -1.36 -23.89
CA ALA A 287 -4.88 -1.49 -23.18
C ALA A 287 -4.64 -1.92 -21.71
N MET A 288 -3.74 -2.90 -21.45
CA MET A 288 -3.43 -3.34 -20.08
C MET A 288 -2.93 -2.19 -19.20
N THR A 289 -2.14 -1.27 -19.75
CA THR A 289 -1.68 -0.08 -19.02
C THR A 289 -2.85 0.79 -18.57
N ILE A 290 -3.88 0.94 -19.41
CA ILE A 290 -5.11 1.67 -19.06
C ILE A 290 -5.89 0.90 -17.99
N LEU A 291 -6.08 -0.41 -18.16
CA LEU A 291 -6.80 -1.27 -17.23
C LEU A 291 -6.19 -1.23 -15.83
N THR A 292 -4.87 -1.36 -15.73
CA THR A 292 -4.15 -1.31 -14.44
C THR A 292 -4.26 0.07 -13.79
N SER A 293 -4.23 1.15 -14.58
CA SER A 293 -4.42 2.51 -14.07
C SER A 293 -5.83 2.69 -13.49
N VAL A 294 -6.87 2.27 -14.21
CA VAL A 294 -8.25 2.29 -13.71
C VAL A 294 -8.38 1.47 -12.42
N MET A 295 -7.77 0.28 -12.37
CA MET A 295 -7.78 -0.57 -11.19
C MET A 295 -7.09 0.09 -9.99
N GLN A 296 -5.94 0.74 -10.19
CA GLN A 296 -5.25 1.46 -9.11
C GLN A 296 -6.12 2.56 -8.52
N PHE A 297 -6.76 3.39 -9.36
CA PHE A 297 -7.72 4.40 -8.89
C PHE A 297 -8.90 3.79 -8.13
N ALA A 298 -9.42 2.68 -8.63
CA ALA A 298 -10.52 1.95 -8.01
C ALA A 298 -10.17 1.42 -6.61
N MET A 299 -8.91 1.03 -6.39
CA MET A 299 -8.43 0.47 -5.13
C MET A 299 -8.19 1.51 -4.02
N LEU A 300 -7.91 2.78 -4.37
CA LEU A 300 -7.56 3.79 -3.37
C LEU A 300 -8.61 3.96 -2.26
N PRO A 301 -9.91 4.13 -2.55
CA PRO A 301 -10.93 4.26 -1.50
C PRO A 301 -11.08 3.00 -0.65
N LEU A 302 -10.97 1.81 -1.26
CA LEU A 302 -11.04 0.54 -0.53
C LEU A 302 -9.88 0.39 0.46
N GLN A 303 -8.66 0.75 0.02
CA GLN A 303 -7.48 0.75 0.88
C GLN A 303 -7.60 1.77 2.00
N GLY A 304 -8.09 2.98 1.71
CA GLY A 304 -8.31 4.02 2.71
C GLY A 304 -9.33 3.61 3.78
N LEU A 305 -10.45 2.99 3.37
CA LEU A 305 -11.45 2.44 4.27
C LEU A 305 -10.86 1.31 5.14
N GLY A 306 -10.10 0.39 4.53
CA GLY A 306 -9.46 -0.71 5.23
C GLY A 306 -8.45 -0.23 6.27
N GLN A 307 -7.56 0.68 5.89
CA GLN A 307 -6.57 1.27 6.79
C GLN A 307 -7.22 2.07 7.92
N GLY A 308 -8.34 2.75 7.67
CA GLY A 308 -9.12 3.44 8.70
C GLY A 308 -9.81 2.49 9.69
N ALA A 309 -10.27 1.33 9.23
CA ALA A 309 -10.91 0.32 10.06
C ALA A 309 -9.92 -0.50 10.90
N GLN A 310 -8.69 -0.67 10.42
CA GLN A 310 -7.67 -1.52 11.04
C GLN A 310 -7.38 -1.16 12.50
N PRO A 311 -7.08 0.10 12.88
CA PRO A 311 -6.83 0.43 14.30
C PRO A 311 -8.05 0.21 15.18
N ILE A 312 -9.27 0.43 14.67
CA ILE A 312 -10.51 0.21 15.43
C ILE A 312 -10.66 -1.27 15.73
N MET A 313 -10.50 -2.14 14.74
CA MET A 313 -10.61 -3.59 14.91
C MET A 313 -9.51 -4.14 15.82
N SER A 314 -8.24 -3.77 15.58
CA SER A 314 -7.09 -4.25 16.33
C SER A 314 -7.16 -3.88 17.81
N TYR A 315 -7.46 -2.61 18.11
CA TYR A 315 -7.61 -2.13 19.48
C TYR A 315 -8.74 -2.84 20.22
N ASN A 316 -9.94 -2.89 19.61
CA ASN A 316 -11.09 -3.51 20.24
C ASN A 316 -10.98 -5.03 20.35
N TYR A 317 -10.22 -5.68 19.46
CA TYR A 317 -9.85 -7.08 19.62
C TYR A 317 -8.98 -7.31 20.86
N GLY A 318 -7.98 -6.45 21.08
CA GLY A 318 -7.17 -6.46 22.30
C GLY A 318 -7.96 -6.16 23.56
N ALA A 319 -8.89 -5.21 23.48
CA ALA A 319 -9.79 -4.82 24.58
C ALA A 319 -10.94 -5.83 24.85
N LYS A 320 -10.96 -6.95 24.14
CA LYS A 320 -12.01 -8.00 24.24
C LYS A 320 -13.44 -7.53 23.91
N ASN A 321 -13.58 -6.43 23.16
CA ASN A 321 -14.87 -5.88 22.78
C ASN A 321 -15.35 -6.49 21.45
N THR A 322 -15.95 -7.68 21.53
CA THR A 322 -16.42 -8.44 20.37
C THR A 322 -17.46 -7.69 19.52
N ASP A 323 -18.33 -6.90 20.15
CA ASP A 323 -19.41 -6.22 19.44
C ASP A 323 -18.87 -5.08 18.59
N ARG A 324 -17.87 -4.35 19.08
CA ARG A 324 -17.19 -3.32 18.29
C ARG A 324 -16.35 -3.90 17.15
N VAL A 325 -15.68 -5.03 17.38
CA VAL A 325 -14.95 -5.75 16.31
C VAL A 325 -15.91 -6.17 15.20
N LYS A 326 -17.04 -6.78 15.54
CA LYS A 326 -18.09 -7.17 14.58
C LYS A 326 -18.67 -5.95 13.88
N GLY A 327 -19.09 -4.94 14.64
CA GLY A 327 -19.70 -3.73 14.11
C GLY A 327 -18.77 -3.01 13.12
N THR A 328 -17.48 -2.91 13.43
CA THR A 328 -16.48 -2.31 12.55
C THR A 328 -16.30 -3.13 11.28
N PHE A 329 -16.19 -4.46 11.39
CA PHE A 329 -16.06 -5.34 10.22
C PHE A 329 -17.26 -5.23 9.30
N PHE A 330 -18.50 -5.33 9.83
CA PHE A 330 -19.70 -5.26 8.99
C PHE A 330 -19.91 -3.87 8.38
N LEU A 331 -19.53 -2.80 9.08
CA LEU A 331 -19.58 -1.45 8.53
C LEU A 331 -18.56 -1.28 7.40
N LEU A 332 -17.33 -1.76 7.59
CA LEU A 332 -16.30 -1.79 6.56
C LEU A 332 -16.77 -2.58 5.34
N LEU A 333 -17.29 -3.79 5.56
CA LEU A 333 -17.79 -4.66 4.50
C LEU A 333 -18.92 -3.99 3.70
N LYS A 334 -19.90 -3.39 4.41
CA LYS A 334 -21.01 -2.67 3.78
C LYS A 334 -20.53 -1.50 2.94
N ALA A 335 -19.66 -0.65 3.50
CA ALA A 335 -19.12 0.51 2.79
C ALA A 335 -18.28 0.11 1.57
N SER A 336 -17.41 -0.88 1.73
CA SER A 336 -16.53 -1.38 0.67
C SER A 336 -17.32 -2.07 -0.45
N LEU A 337 -18.33 -2.87 -0.10
CA LEU A 337 -19.21 -3.50 -1.09
C LEU A 337 -20.04 -2.47 -1.85
N THR A 338 -20.66 -1.52 -1.15
CA THR A 338 -21.45 -0.46 -1.79
C THR A 338 -20.58 0.30 -2.80
N TYR A 339 -19.37 0.71 -2.39
CA TYR A 339 -18.43 1.36 -3.30
C TYR A 339 -18.05 0.48 -4.49
N SER A 340 -17.68 -0.79 -4.25
CA SER A 340 -17.26 -1.71 -5.32
C SER A 340 -18.39 -1.98 -6.33
N ILE A 341 -19.63 -2.13 -5.87
CA ILE A 341 -20.78 -2.34 -6.74
C ILE A 341 -21.08 -1.11 -7.58
N ILE A 342 -21.07 0.08 -6.97
CA ILE A 342 -21.31 1.34 -7.68
C ILE A 342 -20.23 1.55 -8.76
N LEU A 343 -18.96 1.41 -8.40
CA LEU A 343 -17.87 1.62 -9.35
C LEU A 343 -17.85 0.56 -10.45
N TRP A 344 -18.10 -0.71 -10.10
CA TRP A 344 -18.29 -1.77 -11.08
C TRP A 344 -19.41 -1.45 -12.07
N GLY A 345 -20.57 -1.01 -11.58
CA GLY A 345 -21.68 -0.59 -12.43
C GLY A 345 -21.30 0.55 -13.38
N LEU A 346 -20.58 1.57 -12.88
CA LEU A 346 -20.10 2.67 -13.71
C LEU A 346 -19.14 2.20 -14.80
N VAL A 347 -18.19 1.31 -14.47
CA VAL A 347 -17.23 0.77 -15.44
C VAL A 347 -17.94 -0.10 -16.48
N MET A 348 -18.91 -0.93 -16.08
CA MET A 348 -19.67 -1.79 -17.00
C MET A 348 -20.57 -1.00 -17.94
N LEU A 349 -21.21 0.08 -17.43
CA LEU A 349 -22.11 0.93 -18.23
C LEU A 349 -21.34 1.91 -19.13
N PHE A 350 -20.28 2.53 -18.60
CA PHE A 350 -19.56 3.62 -19.26
C PHE A 350 -18.05 3.34 -19.47
N PRO A 351 -17.65 2.16 -19.99
CA PRO A 351 -16.22 1.81 -20.11
C PRO A 351 -15.46 2.76 -21.05
N GLN A 352 -16.15 3.34 -22.02
CA GLN A 352 -15.57 4.30 -22.95
C GLN A 352 -15.07 5.58 -22.26
N VAL A 353 -15.78 6.05 -21.22
CA VAL A 353 -15.37 7.23 -20.45
C VAL A 353 -14.05 6.95 -19.75
N PHE A 354 -13.94 5.80 -19.10
CA PHE A 354 -12.71 5.41 -18.41
C PHE A 354 -11.53 5.23 -19.37
N ALA A 355 -11.75 4.60 -20.53
CA ALA A 355 -10.70 4.48 -21.54
C ALA A 355 -10.31 5.80 -22.16
N GLY A 356 -11.29 6.68 -22.45
CA GLY A 356 -11.09 7.98 -23.06
C GLY A 356 -10.34 9.00 -22.20
N ILE A 357 -10.29 8.80 -20.87
CA ILE A 357 -9.45 9.62 -19.97
C ILE A 357 -7.95 9.46 -20.30
N PHE A 358 -7.54 8.26 -20.74
CA PHE A 358 -6.13 7.91 -20.92
C PHE A 358 -5.64 8.05 -22.37
N THR A 359 -6.53 7.98 -23.36
CA THR A 359 -6.15 8.02 -24.76
C THR A 359 -7.24 8.59 -25.66
N SER A 360 -6.84 9.35 -26.67
CA SER A 360 -7.71 9.83 -27.75
C SER A 360 -7.72 8.91 -28.97
N ASN A 361 -6.89 7.85 -29.02
CA ASN A 361 -6.84 6.89 -30.11
C ASN A 361 -8.10 6.01 -30.09
N GLN A 362 -8.98 6.20 -31.06
CA GLN A 362 -10.28 5.51 -31.15
C GLN A 362 -10.15 3.98 -31.24
N ALA A 363 -9.16 3.48 -31.97
CA ALA A 363 -8.93 2.03 -32.07
C ALA A 363 -8.58 1.42 -30.71
N LEU A 364 -7.71 2.09 -29.95
CA LEU A 364 -7.33 1.67 -28.59
C LEU A 364 -8.51 1.81 -27.63
N VAL A 365 -9.33 2.88 -27.72
CA VAL A 365 -10.52 3.04 -26.88
C VAL A 365 -11.52 1.93 -27.11
N ILE A 366 -11.79 1.54 -28.37
CA ILE A 366 -12.73 0.47 -28.71
C ILE A 366 -12.24 -0.87 -28.16
N PHE A 367 -10.95 -1.18 -28.33
CA PHE A 367 -10.34 -2.40 -27.79
C PHE A 367 -10.38 -2.41 -26.25
N THR A 368 -9.95 -1.31 -25.64
CA THR A 368 -9.93 -1.17 -24.18
C THR A 368 -11.32 -1.26 -23.56
N LYS A 369 -12.37 -0.78 -24.22
CA LYS A 369 -13.76 -0.92 -23.78
C LYS A 369 -14.16 -2.38 -23.58
N LYS A 370 -13.77 -3.28 -24.51
CA LYS A 370 -14.03 -4.71 -24.40
C LYS A 370 -13.18 -5.34 -23.30
N ALA A 371 -11.88 -5.06 -23.32
CA ALA A 371 -10.92 -5.56 -22.35
C ALA A 371 -11.26 -5.14 -20.90
N LEU A 372 -11.69 -3.88 -20.69
CA LEU A 372 -12.05 -3.35 -19.39
C LEU A 372 -13.27 -4.08 -18.78
N ARG A 373 -14.30 -4.37 -19.59
CA ARG A 373 -15.46 -5.15 -19.15
C ARG A 373 -15.08 -6.56 -18.73
N VAL A 374 -14.18 -7.21 -19.45
CA VAL A 374 -13.70 -8.56 -19.12
C VAL A 374 -12.85 -8.50 -17.86
N TYR A 375 -11.83 -7.66 -17.83
CA TYR A 375 -10.85 -7.57 -16.74
C TYR A 375 -11.48 -7.21 -15.40
N MET A 376 -12.45 -6.28 -15.39
CA MET A 376 -13.12 -5.81 -14.18
C MET A 376 -14.46 -6.51 -13.90
N ALA A 377 -14.76 -7.63 -14.57
CA ALA A 377 -16.06 -8.31 -14.47
C ALA A 377 -16.45 -8.66 -13.02
N VAL A 378 -15.50 -9.00 -12.16
CA VAL A 378 -15.72 -9.45 -10.76
C VAL A 378 -15.36 -8.37 -9.73
N MET A 379 -15.06 -7.16 -10.17
CA MET A 379 -14.64 -6.07 -9.30
C MET A 379 -15.65 -5.75 -8.18
N PHE A 380 -16.94 -6.02 -8.39
CA PHE A 380 -17.97 -5.83 -7.35
C PHE A 380 -17.71 -6.65 -6.08
N MET A 381 -16.93 -7.75 -6.16
CA MET A 381 -16.55 -8.58 -5.00
C MET A 381 -15.34 -8.06 -4.24
N PHE A 382 -14.60 -7.05 -4.74
CA PHE A 382 -13.38 -6.57 -4.10
C PHE A 382 -13.60 -5.99 -2.71
N GLY A 383 -14.80 -5.45 -2.46
CA GLY A 383 -15.19 -5.05 -1.11
C GLY A 383 -15.10 -6.18 -0.08
N ILE A 384 -15.43 -7.42 -0.48
CA ILE A 384 -15.28 -8.60 0.39
C ILE A 384 -13.80 -8.91 0.61
N GLN A 385 -13.01 -8.97 -0.49
CA GLN A 385 -11.59 -9.29 -0.43
C GLN A 385 -10.83 -8.36 0.51
N ILE A 386 -10.97 -7.05 0.31
CA ILE A 386 -10.26 -6.04 1.10
C ILE A 386 -10.71 -6.07 2.56
N SER A 387 -12.02 -6.18 2.82
CA SER A 387 -12.54 -6.22 4.19
C SER A 387 -12.06 -7.44 4.97
N CYS A 388 -12.07 -8.63 4.35
CA CYS A 388 -11.58 -9.86 4.98
C CYS A 388 -10.06 -9.83 5.19
N GLN A 389 -9.29 -9.36 4.20
CA GLN A 389 -7.85 -9.25 4.29
C GLN A 389 -7.42 -8.29 5.41
N MET A 390 -8.06 -7.11 5.48
CA MET A 390 -7.79 -6.14 6.52
C MET A 390 -8.19 -6.64 7.91
N ALA A 391 -9.29 -7.39 8.01
CA ALA A 391 -9.69 -8.01 9.26
C ALA A 391 -8.71 -9.10 9.71
N PHE A 392 -8.19 -9.96 8.82
CA PHE A 392 -7.15 -10.91 9.18
C PHE A 392 -5.91 -10.21 9.75
N ASN A 393 -5.45 -9.13 9.11
CA ASN A 393 -4.32 -8.34 9.59
C ASN A 393 -4.63 -7.69 10.94
N SER A 394 -5.83 -7.11 11.10
CA SER A 394 -6.26 -6.46 12.34
C SER A 394 -6.35 -7.42 13.52
N LEU A 395 -6.73 -8.66 13.28
CA LEU A 395 -6.85 -9.72 14.29
C LEU A 395 -5.53 -10.48 14.53
N GLY A 396 -4.44 -10.09 13.86
CA GLY A 396 -3.14 -10.75 13.97
C GLY A 396 -3.09 -12.17 13.38
N LYS A 397 -3.99 -12.51 12.44
CA LYS A 397 -4.07 -13.83 11.81
C LYS A 397 -3.12 -13.94 10.61
N ALA A 398 -1.81 -13.98 10.90
CA ALA A 398 -0.75 -13.98 9.90
C ALA A 398 -0.89 -15.09 8.85
N ILE A 399 -1.06 -16.34 9.30
CA ILE A 399 -1.14 -17.51 8.40
C ILE A 399 -2.32 -17.38 7.43
N SER A 400 -3.51 -17.01 7.93
CA SER A 400 -4.69 -16.85 7.09
C SER A 400 -4.50 -15.72 6.06
N SER A 401 -3.87 -14.63 6.48
CA SER A 401 -3.56 -13.49 5.60
C SER A 401 -2.56 -13.87 4.49
N ILE A 402 -1.50 -14.63 4.82
CA ILE A 402 -0.51 -15.11 3.86
C ILE A 402 -1.16 -16.10 2.87
N VAL A 403 -1.94 -17.05 3.37
CA VAL A 403 -2.62 -18.05 2.52
C VAL A 403 -3.50 -17.35 1.48
N VAL A 404 -4.29 -16.37 1.89
CA VAL A 404 -5.14 -15.59 0.98
C VAL A 404 -4.31 -14.85 -0.08
N ALA A 405 -3.21 -14.20 0.33
CA ALA A 405 -2.36 -13.46 -0.59
C ALA A 405 -1.67 -14.37 -1.62
N VAL A 406 -1.09 -15.48 -1.17
CA VAL A 406 -0.39 -16.46 -2.03
C VAL A 406 -1.39 -17.15 -2.97
N MET A 407 -2.55 -17.56 -2.44
CA MET A 407 -3.59 -18.23 -3.22
C MET A 407 -4.02 -17.39 -4.41
N ARG A 408 -4.33 -16.10 -4.16
CA ARG A 408 -4.80 -15.19 -5.22
C ARG A 408 -3.73 -14.94 -6.28
N LYS A 409 -2.51 -14.59 -5.88
CA LYS A 409 -1.47 -14.08 -6.79
C LYS A 409 -0.66 -15.18 -7.46
N PHE A 410 -0.18 -16.15 -6.69
CA PHE A 410 0.74 -17.18 -7.19
C PHE A 410 0.05 -18.47 -7.60
N VAL A 411 -0.97 -18.93 -6.86
CA VAL A 411 -1.64 -20.20 -7.14
C VAL A 411 -2.70 -20.06 -8.24
N LEU A 412 -3.42 -18.94 -8.26
CA LEU A 412 -4.51 -18.74 -9.23
C LEU A 412 -4.07 -17.84 -10.39
N LEU A 413 -3.71 -16.58 -10.13
CA LEU A 413 -3.57 -15.58 -11.18
C LEU A 413 -2.44 -15.92 -12.16
N ILE A 414 -1.21 -16.13 -11.68
CA ILE A 414 -0.07 -16.40 -12.58
C ILE A 414 -0.31 -17.63 -13.46
N PRO A 415 -0.72 -18.81 -12.95
CA PRO A 415 -1.03 -19.94 -13.82
C PRO A 415 -2.16 -19.65 -14.82
N LEU A 416 -3.22 -18.96 -14.39
CA LEU A 416 -4.36 -18.66 -15.27
C LEU A 416 -3.97 -17.73 -16.43
N ILE A 417 -3.06 -16.78 -16.24
CA ILE A 417 -2.55 -15.92 -17.34
C ILE A 417 -2.03 -16.76 -18.52
N TYR A 418 -1.38 -17.89 -18.23
CA TYR A 418 -0.83 -18.77 -19.26
C TYR A 418 -1.80 -19.88 -19.70
N ILE A 419 -2.68 -20.37 -18.82
CA ILE A 419 -3.60 -21.48 -19.12
C ILE A 419 -4.83 -21.01 -19.91
N MET A 420 -5.41 -19.85 -19.58
CA MET A 420 -6.63 -19.34 -20.18
C MET A 420 -6.58 -19.22 -21.72
N PRO A 421 -5.49 -18.70 -22.33
CA PRO A 421 -5.39 -18.64 -23.80
C PRO A 421 -5.40 -20.01 -24.49
N HIS A 422 -5.07 -21.09 -23.79
CA HIS A 422 -5.10 -22.45 -24.32
C HIS A 422 -6.48 -23.10 -24.19
N ILE A 423 -7.29 -22.65 -23.22
CA ILE A 423 -8.68 -23.10 -23.04
C ILE A 423 -9.60 -22.35 -24.00
N PHE A 424 -9.45 -21.03 -24.11
CA PHE A 424 -10.31 -20.18 -24.95
C PHE A 424 -9.51 -19.74 -26.20
N THR A 425 -9.45 -20.63 -27.19
CA THR A 425 -8.64 -20.43 -28.41
C THR A 425 -9.27 -19.46 -29.41
N THR A 426 -10.57 -19.16 -29.29
CA THR A 426 -11.30 -18.27 -30.22
C THR A 426 -10.86 -16.82 -30.10
N ASP A 427 -10.58 -16.34 -28.89
CA ASP A 427 -10.06 -14.98 -28.61
C ASP A 427 -9.04 -15.07 -27.45
N GLN A 428 -7.84 -15.51 -27.83
CA GLN A 428 -6.75 -15.75 -26.86
C GLN A 428 -6.34 -14.48 -26.11
N THR A 429 -6.44 -13.32 -26.76
CA THR A 429 -6.12 -12.04 -26.13
C THR A 429 -7.11 -11.71 -25.00
N MET A 430 -8.41 -11.87 -25.25
CA MET A 430 -9.42 -11.68 -24.21
C MET A 430 -9.34 -12.76 -23.13
N ALA A 431 -8.91 -13.98 -23.47
CA ALA A 431 -8.67 -15.03 -22.51
C ALA A 431 -7.57 -14.69 -21.50
N VAL A 432 -6.51 -13.99 -21.92
CA VAL A 432 -5.47 -13.47 -20.99
C VAL A 432 -6.10 -12.50 -19.97
N TYR A 433 -6.93 -11.56 -20.41
CA TYR A 433 -7.61 -10.64 -19.49
C TYR A 433 -8.62 -11.35 -18.57
N MET A 434 -9.23 -12.44 -19.02
CA MET A 434 -10.14 -13.26 -18.18
C MET A 434 -9.43 -13.96 -17.03
N ALA A 435 -8.11 -14.08 -17.05
CA ALA A 435 -7.35 -14.66 -15.94
C ALA A 435 -7.58 -13.91 -14.63
N GLU A 436 -7.65 -12.57 -14.65
CA GLU A 436 -7.88 -11.74 -13.44
C GLU A 436 -9.25 -12.02 -12.83
N PRO A 437 -10.40 -11.84 -13.52
CA PRO A 437 -11.71 -12.07 -12.90
C PRO A 437 -11.92 -13.52 -12.47
N VAL A 438 -11.38 -14.51 -13.17
CA VAL A 438 -11.49 -15.92 -12.77
C VAL A 438 -10.68 -16.16 -11.48
N ALA A 439 -9.45 -15.68 -11.42
CA ALA A 439 -8.63 -15.76 -10.22
C ALA A 439 -9.30 -15.05 -9.03
N ASP A 440 -9.82 -13.85 -9.25
CA ASP A 440 -10.47 -13.05 -8.23
C ASP A 440 -11.76 -13.71 -7.70
N PHE A 441 -12.60 -14.23 -8.58
CA PHE A 441 -13.83 -14.94 -8.17
C PHE A 441 -13.53 -16.12 -7.23
N ILE A 442 -12.56 -16.95 -7.62
CA ILE A 442 -12.15 -18.11 -6.82
C ILE A 442 -11.49 -17.64 -5.51
N ALA A 443 -10.57 -16.67 -5.59
CA ALA A 443 -9.85 -16.18 -4.43
C ALA A 443 -10.77 -15.48 -3.42
N VAL A 444 -11.71 -14.64 -3.87
CA VAL A 444 -12.66 -13.95 -2.98
C VAL A 444 -13.61 -14.94 -2.32
N THR A 445 -14.11 -15.94 -3.08
CA THR A 445 -14.96 -17.01 -2.53
C THR A 445 -14.22 -17.80 -1.46
N PHE A 446 -12.98 -18.23 -1.75
CA PHE A 446 -12.12 -18.91 -0.79
C PHE A 446 -11.87 -18.04 0.46
N THR A 447 -11.53 -16.76 0.26
CA THR A 447 -11.30 -15.81 1.33
C THR A 447 -12.53 -15.63 2.22
N ALA A 448 -13.71 -15.50 1.65
CA ALA A 448 -14.97 -15.34 2.39
C ALA A 448 -15.29 -16.58 3.24
N ILE A 449 -15.09 -17.78 2.71
CA ILE A 449 -15.28 -19.04 3.43
C ILE A 449 -14.27 -19.15 4.59
N LEU A 450 -12.97 -19.00 4.29
CA LEU A 450 -11.91 -19.05 5.30
C LEU A 450 -12.14 -18.03 6.40
N PHE A 451 -12.50 -16.78 6.02
CA PHE A 451 -12.77 -15.71 6.95
C PHE A 451 -13.96 -16.02 7.85
N SER A 452 -15.07 -16.51 7.30
CA SER A 452 -16.26 -16.85 8.09
C SER A 452 -15.97 -17.86 9.20
N VAL A 453 -15.10 -18.84 8.92
CA VAL A 453 -14.69 -19.85 9.91
C VAL A 453 -13.72 -19.24 10.95
N GLN A 454 -12.70 -18.55 10.47
CA GLN A 454 -11.65 -18.01 11.34
C GLN A 454 -12.14 -16.84 12.20
N PHE A 455 -13.03 -16.02 11.67
CA PHE A 455 -13.61 -14.89 12.40
C PHE A 455 -14.48 -15.36 13.57
N LYS A 456 -15.33 -16.37 13.34
CA LYS A 456 -16.12 -16.99 14.43
C LYS A 456 -15.22 -17.55 15.51
N LYS A 457 -14.14 -18.27 15.15
CA LYS A 457 -13.17 -18.81 16.11
C LYS A 457 -12.44 -17.70 16.88
N ALA A 458 -12.02 -16.62 16.19
CA ALA A 458 -11.35 -15.49 16.83
C ALA A 458 -12.26 -14.79 17.85
N LEU A 459 -13.52 -14.58 17.51
CA LEU A 459 -14.50 -13.95 18.42
C LEU A 459 -14.86 -14.86 19.60
N ALA A 460 -14.96 -16.16 19.39
CA ALA A 460 -15.17 -17.11 20.48
C ALA A 460 -14.01 -17.13 21.47
N ALA A 461 -12.77 -17.12 20.96
CA ALA A 461 -11.58 -17.05 21.79
C ALA A 461 -11.51 -15.82 22.70
N ILE A 462 -12.02 -14.65 22.22
CA ILE A 462 -12.09 -13.44 23.03
C ILE A 462 -13.10 -13.58 24.19
N ARG A 463 -14.23 -14.27 23.96
CA ARG A 463 -15.27 -14.43 24.96
C ARG A 463 -14.87 -15.38 26.10
N LEU A 464 -13.97 -16.32 25.81
CA LEU A 464 -13.51 -17.35 26.75
C LEU A 464 -12.24 -16.93 27.53
N SER A 465 -11.52 -15.92 27.09
CA SER A 465 -10.32 -15.35 27.72
C SER A 465 -10.63 -14.10 28.53
#